data_49d87aeb9e6ad1434cbc10e04a6d1f62
#
_entry.id   49d87aeb9e6ad1434cbc10e04a6d1f62
#
_cell.length_a   1.000
_cell.length_b   1.000
_cell.length_c   1.000
_cell.angle_alpha   90.00
_cell.angle_beta   90.00
_cell.angle_gamma   90.00
#
_symmetry.space_group_name_H-M   'P 1'
#
loop_
_entity.id
_entity.type
_entity.pdbx_description
1 polymer ?
#
loop_
_entity_poly.entity_id
_entity_poly.type
_entity_poly.pdbx_seq_one_letter_code
_entity_poly.pdbx_strand_id
1 'polypeptide(L)'
;MNESSAKTIDRRPVATRNRKWAQSATTWLASRNVSPNAISIAGMCACIVSSLAQALSSVEYNRVFWLIAAFRVQLRLTANMLDEMVALASARDSKIGELYNEVPNRVSDARCSSAQGCAWGGNVALGYVATTPGIFSAYVRGAGRIAGASNEFAGPLTKQHRTLVITIACLYSVVVPRSCQILHLNDFDMGVMSVALTVIIVGCASQSFPGSNESHGL
;
A
#
# COMPACT_ATOMS: atom_id res chain seq x y z
N MET A 1 39.57 8.25 19.03
CA MET A 1 39.02 7.03 18.42
C MET A 1 37.58 7.30 18.13
N ASN A 2 37.27 7.65 16.87
CA ASN A 2 35.94 8.01 16.40
C ASN A 2 35.35 6.79 15.71
N GLU A 3 34.53 6.04 16.39
CA GLU A 3 33.63 5.08 15.76
C GLU A 3 32.34 5.82 15.38
N SER A 4 32.32 6.36 14.17
CA SER A 4 31.08 6.70 13.51
C SER A 4 30.39 5.38 13.13
N SER A 5 29.63 4.82 14.07
CA SER A 5 28.69 3.74 13.83
C SER A 5 27.70 4.24 12.78
N ALA A 6 27.95 3.95 11.53
CA ALA A 6 26.99 4.13 10.46
C ALA A 6 25.76 3.29 10.84
N LYS A 7 24.71 3.97 11.31
CA LYS A 7 23.43 3.38 11.66
C LYS A 7 22.88 2.74 10.38
N THR A 8 23.15 1.45 10.19
CA THR A 8 22.56 0.64 9.12
C THR A 8 21.07 0.69 9.35
N ILE A 9 20.38 1.49 8.53
CA ILE A 9 18.92 1.58 8.55
C ILE A 9 18.43 0.22 8.10
N ASP A 10 17.92 -0.56 9.04
CA ASP A 10 17.33 -1.87 8.80
C ASP A 10 16.10 -1.67 7.92
N ARG A 11 16.25 -1.97 6.63
CA ARG A 11 15.20 -1.77 5.61
C ARG A 11 14.78 -3.11 5.07
N ARG A 12 13.46 -3.28 4.94
CA ARG A 12 12.85 -4.49 4.39
C ARG A 12 13.48 -4.86 3.05
N PRO A 13 13.98 -6.10 2.87
CA PRO A 13 14.47 -6.57 1.59
C PRO A 13 13.31 -6.69 0.58
N VAL A 14 13.31 -5.84 -0.42
CA VAL A 14 12.36 -5.90 -1.54
C VAL A 14 13.11 -6.41 -2.76
N ALA A 15 12.81 -7.64 -3.17
CA ALA A 15 13.46 -8.28 -4.33
C ALA A 15 13.41 -7.43 -5.61
N THR A 16 12.36 -6.61 -5.77
CA THR A 16 12.17 -5.73 -6.92
C THR A 16 13.22 -4.61 -6.99
N ARG A 17 13.83 -4.19 -5.87
CA ARG A 17 14.90 -3.18 -5.84
C ARG A 17 16.14 -3.62 -6.60
N ASN A 18 16.40 -4.92 -6.64
CA ASN A 18 17.56 -5.50 -7.32
C ASN A 18 17.32 -5.72 -8.82
N ARG A 19 16.13 -5.40 -9.34
CA ARG A 19 15.82 -5.50 -10.76
C ARG A 19 16.51 -4.40 -11.56
N LYS A 20 17.09 -4.74 -12.70
CA LYS A 20 17.79 -3.80 -13.59
C LYS A 20 16.95 -2.57 -13.96
N TRP A 21 15.64 -2.77 -14.25
CA TRP A 21 14.76 -1.67 -14.61
C TRP A 21 14.59 -0.66 -13.45
N ALA A 22 14.48 -1.14 -12.19
CA ALA A 22 14.34 -0.27 -11.02
C ALA A 22 15.61 0.55 -10.79
N GLN A 23 16.78 -0.07 -10.93
CA GLN A 23 18.06 0.60 -10.83
C GLN A 23 18.23 1.64 -11.94
N SER A 24 17.90 1.29 -13.21
CA SER A 24 17.96 2.24 -14.33
C SER A 24 17.00 3.41 -14.14
N ALA A 25 15.77 3.15 -13.68
CA ALA A 25 14.81 4.22 -13.38
C ALA A 25 15.31 5.13 -12.27
N THR A 26 15.90 4.57 -11.20
CA THR A 26 16.49 5.35 -10.10
C THR A 26 17.64 6.23 -10.58
N THR A 27 18.57 5.67 -11.36
CA THR A 27 19.71 6.41 -11.90
C THR A 27 19.23 7.53 -12.83
N TRP A 28 18.25 7.26 -13.67
CA TRP A 28 17.67 8.26 -14.57
C TRP A 28 16.98 9.40 -13.80
N LEU A 29 16.17 9.08 -12.78
CA LEU A 29 15.50 10.09 -11.94
C LEU A 29 16.52 10.91 -11.15
N ALA A 30 17.54 10.29 -10.59
CA ALA A 30 18.61 10.96 -9.86
C ALA A 30 19.44 11.87 -10.77
N SER A 31 19.75 11.44 -12.01
CA SER A 31 20.48 12.27 -12.99
C SER A 31 19.68 13.51 -13.44
N ARG A 32 18.35 13.43 -13.39
CA ARG A 32 17.45 14.56 -13.65
C ARG A 32 17.19 15.45 -12.42
N ASN A 33 17.87 15.19 -11.31
CA ASN A 33 17.67 15.89 -10.04
C ASN A 33 16.21 15.84 -9.52
N VAL A 34 15.44 14.80 -9.88
CA VAL A 34 14.09 14.65 -9.37
C VAL A 34 14.15 14.35 -7.87
N SER A 35 13.45 15.14 -7.07
CA SER A 35 13.45 14.93 -5.63
C SER A 35 12.58 13.73 -5.24
N PRO A 36 12.99 12.93 -4.23
CA PRO A 36 12.17 11.84 -3.69
C PRO A 36 10.76 12.30 -3.31
N ASN A 37 10.66 13.49 -2.72
CA ASN A 37 9.38 14.08 -2.31
C ASN A 37 8.46 14.34 -3.50
N ALA A 38 8.99 14.78 -4.65
CA ALA A 38 8.20 14.97 -5.87
C ALA A 38 7.63 13.65 -6.37
N ILE A 39 8.38 12.55 -6.29
CA ILE A 39 7.91 11.20 -6.67
C ILE A 39 6.76 10.76 -5.75
N SER A 40 6.91 10.94 -4.44
CA SER A 40 5.87 10.61 -3.46
C SER A 40 4.58 11.41 -3.69
N ILE A 41 4.70 12.72 -3.93
CA ILE A 41 3.55 13.60 -4.20
C ILE A 41 2.88 13.25 -5.52
N ALA A 42 3.66 13.04 -6.60
CA ALA A 42 3.11 12.62 -7.89
C ALA A 42 2.36 11.30 -7.79
N GLY A 43 2.90 10.31 -7.07
CA GLY A 43 2.23 9.05 -6.79
C GLY A 43 0.94 9.22 -5.99
N MET A 44 0.90 10.14 -5.03
CA MET A 44 -0.30 10.48 -4.27
C MET A 44 -1.37 11.14 -5.17
N CYS A 45 -1.01 12.10 -5.98
CA CYS A 45 -1.93 12.76 -6.90
C CYS A 45 -2.52 11.78 -7.91
N ALA A 46 -1.70 10.91 -8.51
CA ALA A 46 -2.16 9.86 -9.41
C ALA A 46 -3.12 8.89 -8.70
N CYS A 47 -2.85 8.56 -7.43
CA CYS A 47 -3.74 7.74 -6.62
C CYS A 47 -5.10 8.41 -6.38
N ILE A 48 -5.14 9.70 -6.07
CA ILE A 48 -6.38 10.45 -5.83
C ILE A 48 -7.24 10.48 -7.10
N VAL A 49 -6.65 10.86 -8.24
CA VAL A 49 -7.37 10.93 -9.53
C VAL A 49 -7.95 9.57 -9.92
N SER A 50 -7.15 8.53 -9.83
CA SER A 50 -7.62 7.17 -10.17
C SER A 50 -8.64 6.63 -9.17
N SER A 51 -8.61 7.08 -7.91
CA SER A 51 -9.62 6.73 -6.91
C SER A 51 -10.99 7.31 -7.25
N LEU A 52 -11.03 8.51 -7.81
CA LEU A 52 -12.27 9.11 -8.33
C LEU A 52 -12.81 8.30 -9.51
N ALA A 53 -11.96 7.95 -10.47
CA ALA A 53 -12.36 7.10 -11.60
C ALA A 53 -12.93 5.76 -11.14
N GLN A 54 -12.35 5.16 -10.10
CA GLN A 54 -12.85 3.89 -9.56
C GLN A 54 -14.20 4.06 -8.84
N ALA A 55 -14.41 5.15 -8.09
CA ALA A 55 -15.70 5.43 -7.47
C ALA A 55 -16.82 5.58 -8.52
N LEU A 56 -16.49 6.13 -9.71
CA LEU A 56 -17.43 6.22 -10.83
C LEU A 56 -17.86 4.85 -11.38
N SER A 57 -17.12 3.78 -11.14
CA SER A 57 -17.50 2.42 -11.55
C SER A 57 -18.81 1.92 -10.92
N SER A 58 -19.23 2.52 -9.81
CA SER A 58 -20.52 2.24 -9.17
C SER A 58 -21.70 2.83 -9.94
N VAL A 59 -21.49 3.96 -10.61
CA VAL A 59 -22.53 4.68 -11.37
C VAL A 59 -22.56 4.15 -12.81
N GLU A 60 -21.42 4.08 -13.46
CA GLU A 60 -21.27 3.60 -14.82
C GLU A 60 -20.31 2.43 -14.87
N TYR A 61 -20.85 1.24 -15.17
CA TYR A 61 -20.03 0.03 -15.23
C TYR A 61 -19.23 -0.01 -16.52
N ASN A 62 -17.95 0.36 -16.40
CA ASN A 62 -16.98 0.24 -17.47
C ASN A 62 -15.75 -0.53 -16.98
N ARG A 63 -15.37 -1.58 -17.70
CA ARG A 63 -14.20 -2.42 -17.40
C ARG A 63 -12.89 -1.62 -17.37
N VAL A 64 -12.83 -0.51 -18.08
CA VAL A 64 -11.66 0.39 -18.10
C VAL A 64 -11.38 0.96 -16.71
N PHE A 65 -12.40 1.25 -15.89
CA PHE A 65 -12.19 1.74 -14.53
C PHE A 65 -11.46 0.72 -13.64
N TRP A 66 -11.72 -0.57 -13.84
CA TRP A 66 -11.04 -1.64 -13.12
C TRP A 66 -9.57 -1.79 -13.57
N LEU A 67 -9.28 -1.64 -14.86
CA LEU A 67 -7.91 -1.62 -15.37
C LEU A 67 -7.13 -0.43 -14.80
N ILE A 68 -7.74 0.77 -14.81
CA ILE A 68 -7.16 1.97 -14.22
C ILE A 68 -6.88 1.74 -12.73
N ALA A 69 -7.82 1.12 -11.99
CA ALA A 69 -7.65 0.82 -10.59
C ALA A 69 -6.49 -0.15 -10.33
N ALA A 70 -6.40 -1.25 -11.09
CA ALA A 70 -5.31 -2.21 -10.98
C ALA A 70 -3.95 -1.55 -11.28
N PHE A 71 -3.87 -0.80 -12.38
CA PHE A 71 -2.66 -0.09 -12.76
C PHE A 71 -2.21 0.94 -11.70
N ARG A 72 -3.16 1.73 -11.19
CA ARG A 72 -2.92 2.69 -10.11
C ARG A 72 -2.25 2.07 -8.90
N VAL A 73 -2.77 0.92 -8.46
CA VAL A 73 -2.27 0.25 -7.25
C VAL A 73 -0.82 -0.19 -7.45
N GLN A 74 -0.47 -0.70 -8.65
CA GLN A 74 0.90 -1.06 -9.00
C GLN A 74 1.80 0.17 -9.16
N LEU A 75 1.30 1.23 -9.80
CA LEU A 75 2.03 2.48 -9.95
C LEU A 75 2.37 3.09 -8.58
N ARG A 76 1.42 3.05 -7.64
CA ARG A 76 1.66 3.55 -6.28
C ARG A 76 2.70 2.75 -5.53
N LEU A 77 2.69 1.40 -5.67
CA LEU A 77 3.70 0.55 -5.06
C LEU A 77 5.09 0.83 -5.64
N THR A 78 5.16 1.01 -6.95
CA THR A 78 6.40 1.34 -7.67
C THR A 78 6.92 2.72 -7.29
N ALA A 79 6.07 3.73 -7.24
CA ALA A 79 6.45 5.09 -6.84
C ALA A 79 7.03 5.10 -5.42
N ASN A 80 6.42 4.37 -4.49
CA ASN A 80 6.91 4.25 -3.12
C ASN A 80 8.27 3.53 -3.00
N MET A 81 8.57 2.63 -3.92
CA MET A 81 9.88 2.00 -3.99
C MET A 81 10.93 2.94 -4.59
N LEU A 82 10.54 3.66 -5.65
CA LEU A 82 11.46 4.56 -6.36
C LEU A 82 11.84 5.78 -5.53
N ASP A 83 10.90 6.36 -4.76
CA ASP A 83 11.21 7.51 -3.89
C ASP A 83 12.27 7.15 -2.84
N GLU A 84 12.15 5.95 -2.23
CA GLU A 84 13.16 5.44 -1.30
C GLU A 84 14.52 5.18 -1.98
N MET A 85 14.52 4.60 -3.20
CA MET A 85 15.75 4.33 -3.95
C MET A 85 16.44 5.62 -4.40
N VAL A 86 15.69 6.63 -4.85
CA VAL A 86 16.23 7.93 -5.25
C VAL A 86 16.74 8.70 -4.03
N ALA A 87 16.07 8.62 -2.89
CA ALA A 87 16.53 9.23 -1.64
C ALA A 87 17.93 8.71 -1.25
N LEU A 88 18.12 7.38 -1.36
CA LEU A 88 19.40 6.73 -1.10
C LEU A 88 20.47 7.14 -2.12
N ALA A 89 20.15 7.12 -3.40
CA ALA A 89 21.11 7.41 -4.48
C ALA A 89 21.55 8.88 -4.47
N SER A 90 20.70 9.80 -4.02
CA SER A 90 20.99 11.24 -3.99
C SER A 90 21.54 11.76 -2.66
N ALA A 91 21.72 10.87 -1.65
CA ALA A 91 22.13 11.24 -0.27
C ALA A 91 21.27 12.39 0.33
N ARG A 92 20.03 12.54 -0.11
CA ARG A 92 19.06 13.57 0.34
C ARG A 92 18.16 13.03 1.45
N ASP A 93 18.75 12.31 2.39
CA ASP A 93 18.01 11.80 3.54
C ASP A 93 17.88 12.92 4.59
N SER A 94 16.66 13.32 4.92
CA SER A 94 16.38 14.34 5.92
C SER A 94 15.16 13.96 6.75
N LYS A 95 15.09 14.42 8.02
CA LYS A 95 13.94 14.19 8.90
C LYS A 95 12.64 14.72 8.30
N ILE A 96 12.71 15.84 7.56
CA ILE A 96 11.57 16.42 6.84
C ILE A 96 11.21 15.55 5.63
N GLY A 97 12.21 14.98 4.94
CA GLY A 97 12.01 14.04 3.82
C GLY A 97 11.26 12.77 4.26
N GLU A 98 11.51 12.28 5.46
CA GLU A 98 10.77 11.14 6.01
C GLU A 98 9.27 11.46 6.17
N LEU A 99 8.93 12.68 6.62
CA LEU A 99 7.54 13.14 6.72
C LEU A 99 6.87 13.24 5.34
N TYR A 100 7.59 13.79 4.34
CA TYR A 100 7.12 13.90 2.95
C TYR A 100 6.97 12.55 2.25
N ASN A 101 7.59 11.49 2.74
CA ASN A 101 7.35 10.13 2.31
C ASN A 101 6.14 9.51 3.05
N GLU A 102 6.09 9.64 4.38
CA GLU A 102 5.08 8.97 5.20
C GLU A 102 3.66 9.53 4.96
N VAL A 103 3.46 10.85 4.92
CA VAL A 103 2.14 11.47 4.77
C VAL A 103 1.48 11.12 3.43
N PRO A 104 2.12 11.29 2.26
CA PRO A 104 1.55 10.88 0.97
C PRO A 104 1.23 9.38 0.92
N ASN A 105 2.03 8.56 1.58
CA ASN A 105 1.77 7.13 1.70
C ASN A 105 0.46 6.84 2.43
N ARG A 106 0.22 7.49 3.58
CA ARG A 106 -1.01 7.29 4.37
C ARG A 106 -2.24 7.79 3.64
N VAL A 107 -2.16 8.98 3.04
CA VAL A 107 -3.25 9.54 2.23
C VAL A 107 -3.60 8.61 1.06
N SER A 108 -2.59 8.08 0.37
CA SER A 108 -2.79 7.16 -0.74
C SER A 108 -3.43 5.83 -0.29
N ASP A 109 -2.95 5.26 0.81
CA ASP A 109 -3.48 3.99 1.36
C ASP A 109 -4.95 4.17 1.79
N ALA A 110 -5.27 5.29 2.46
CA ALA A 110 -6.64 5.62 2.85
C ALA A 110 -7.57 5.79 1.63
N ARG A 111 -7.13 6.56 0.64
CA ARG A 111 -7.88 6.78 -0.61
C ARG A 111 -8.06 5.49 -1.40
N CYS A 112 -7.06 4.61 -1.41
CA CYS A 112 -7.17 3.32 -2.06
C CYS A 112 -8.30 2.48 -1.45
N SER A 113 -8.30 2.29 -0.14
CA SER A 113 -9.31 1.48 0.56
C SER A 113 -10.71 2.09 0.47
N SER A 114 -10.83 3.42 0.65
CA SER A 114 -12.12 4.11 0.54
C SER A 114 -12.71 3.98 -0.88
N ALA A 115 -11.89 4.12 -1.92
CA ALA A 115 -12.34 3.98 -3.30
C ALA A 115 -12.82 2.56 -3.62
N GLN A 116 -12.19 1.53 -3.04
CA GLN A 116 -12.67 0.16 -3.16
C GLN A 116 -14.05 -0.02 -2.53
N GLY A 117 -14.29 0.63 -1.38
CA GLY A 117 -15.59 0.61 -0.72
C GLY A 117 -16.68 1.31 -1.53
N CYS A 118 -16.34 2.37 -2.27
CA CYS A 118 -17.26 3.11 -3.13
C CYS A 118 -17.43 2.48 -4.52
N ALA A 119 -16.60 1.52 -4.91
CA ALA A 119 -16.66 0.88 -6.22
C ALA A 119 -17.84 -0.12 -6.30
N TRP A 120 -18.18 -0.54 -7.51
CA TRP A 120 -19.19 -1.58 -7.72
C TRP A 120 -18.86 -2.86 -6.93
N GLY A 121 -19.84 -3.40 -6.22
CA GLY A 121 -19.64 -4.56 -5.34
C GLY A 121 -18.82 -4.25 -4.08
N GLY A 122 -18.51 -2.99 -3.81
CA GLY A 122 -17.88 -2.52 -2.59
C GLY A 122 -18.91 -2.20 -1.50
N ASN A 123 -18.41 -2.10 -0.26
CA ASN A 123 -19.17 -1.58 0.86
C ASN A 123 -18.38 -0.42 1.49
N VAL A 124 -19.02 0.75 1.56
CA VAL A 124 -18.39 1.98 2.02
C VAL A 124 -17.84 1.85 3.45
N ALA A 125 -18.61 1.22 4.35
CA ALA A 125 -18.17 1.00 5.73
C ALA A 125 -16.92 0.12 5.78
N LEU A 126 -16.88 -0.99 5.01
CA LEU A 126 -15.70 -1.85 4.91
C LEU A 126 -14.49 -1.08 4.32
N GLY A 127 -14.71 -0.18 3.36
CA GLY A 127 -13.66 0.67 2.81
C GLY A 127 -13.01 1.56 3.88
N TYR A 128 -13.80 2.17 4.74
CA TYR A 128 -13.28 2.97 5.85
C TYR A 128 -12.63 2.11 6.92
N VAL A 129 -13.24 0.99 7.31
CA VAL A 129 -12.66 0.06 8.30
C VAL A 129 -11.32 -0.50 7.81
N ALA A 130 -11.20 -0.85 6.52
CA ALA A 130 -9.94 -1.34 5.93
C ALA A 130 -8.82 -0.28 5.92
N THR A 131 -9.15 1.00 6.01
CA THR A 131 -8.19 2.10 6.12
C THR A 131 -7.52 2.14 7.49
N THR A 132 -8.27 1.88 8.55
CA THR A 132 -7.84 2.03 9.95
C THR A 132 -6.59 1.20 10.30
N PRO A 133 -6.50 -0.10 9.98
CA PRO A 133 -5.30 -0.89 10.29
C PRO A 133 -4.03 -0.36 9.60
N GLY A 134 -4.16 0.20 8.39
CA GLY A 134 -3.05 0.81 7.66
C GLY A 134 -2.47 2.03 8.38
N ILE A 135 -3.34 2.90 8.88
CA ILE A 135 -2.94 4.10 9.63
C ILE A 135 -2.41 3.70 11.01
N PHE A 136 -3.13 2.82 11.71
CA PHE A 136 -2.77 2.37 13.05
C PHE A 136 -1.40 1.69 13.08
N SER A 137 -1.13 0.78 12.15
CA SER A 137 0.19 0.10 12.07
C SER A 137 1.34 1.08 11.79
N ALA A 138 1.09 2.18 11.09
CA ALA A 138 2.08 3.22 10.88
C ALA A 138 2.34 4.02 12.16
N TYR A 139 1.27 4.36 12.87
CA TYR A 139 1.36 5.06 14.15
C TYR A 139 2.15 4.24 15.17
N VAL A 140 1.82 2.95 15.34
CA VAL A 140 2.52 2.04 16.27
C VAL A 140 4.01 1.94 15.91
N ARG A 141 4.36 1.81 14.62
CA ARG A 141 5.77 1.80 14.19
C ARG A 141 6.49 3.11 14.48
N GLY A 142 5.80 4.24 14.25
CA GLY A 142 6.35 5.56 14.59
C GLY A 142 6.62 5.71 16.08
N ALA A 143 5.66 5.34 16.92
CA ALA A 143 5.79 5.35 18.37
C ALA A 143 6.89 4.38 18.86
N GLY A 144 6.95 3.17 18.28
CA GLY A 144 7.99 2.19 18.60
C GLY A 144 9.41 2.71 18.30
N ARG A 145 9.59 3.39 17.16
CA ARG A 145 10.89 4.03 16.82
C ARG A 145 11.29 5.11 17.83
N ILE A 146 10.34 5.91 18.28
CA ILE A 146 10.59 6.93 19.33
C ILE A 146 10.98 6.26 20.65
N ALA A 147 10.35 5.12 20.98
CA ALA A 147 10.66 4.33 22.18
C ALA A 147 11.96 3.48 22.05
N GLY A 148 12.65 3.53 20.90
CA GLY A 148 13.89 2.78 20.66
C GLY A 148 13.70 1.32 20.27
N ALA A 149 12.48 0.90 19.93
CA ALA A 149 12.22 -0.45 19.46
C ALA A 149 12.83 -0.69 18.06
N SER A 150 13.30 -1.91 17.82
CA SER A 150 13.74 -2.36 16.50
C SER A 150 12.57 -2.28 15.50
N ASN A 151 12.90 -2.05 14.21
CA ASN A 151 11.91 -2.06 13.14
C ASN A 151 11.42 -3.49 12.88
N GLU A 152 10.47 -3.96 13.68
CA GLU A 152 9.81 -5.23 13.47
C GLU A 152 8.86 -5.12 12.27
N PHE A 153 9.21 -5.80 11.17
CA PHE A 153 8.39 -5.88 9.95
C PHE A 153 7.49 -7.11 9.93
N ALA A 154 7.37 -7.80 11.06
CA ALA A 154 6.61 -9.03 11.19
C ALA A 154 5.10 -8.77 11.04
N GLY A 155 4.47 -9.54 10.15
CA GLY A 155 3.03 -9.54 9.98
C GLY A 155 2.61 -10.16 8.65
N PRO A 156 1.57 -11.04 8.62
CA PRO A 156 1.18 -11.80 7.42
C PRO A 156 0.63 -10.91 6.31
N LEU A 157 0.00 -9.76 6.60
CA LEU A 157 -0.60 -8.89 5.58
C LEU A 157 0.15 -7.56 5.42
N THR A 158 1.34 -7.63 4.88
CA THR A 158 2.15 -6.46 4.55
C THR A 158 1.47 -5.59 3.49
N LYS A 159 1.95 -4.35 3.30
CA LYS A 159 1.48 -3.45 2.23
C LYS A 159 1.43 -4.14 0.86
N GLN A 160 2.41 -4.98 0.55
CA GLN A 160 2.48 -5.72 -0.72
C GLN A 160 1.34 -6.74 -0.86
N HIS A 161 1.01 -7.48 0.20
CA HIS A 161 -0.10 -8.44 0.18
C HIS A 161 -1.45 -7.75 0.03
N ARG A 162 -1.69 -6.65 0.73
CA ARG A 162 -2.92 -5.84 0.55
C ARG A 162 -3.05 -5.34 -0.88
N THR A 163 -1.95 -4.84 -1.45
CA THR A 163 -1.87 -4.40 -2.84
C THR A 163 -2.20 -5.53 -3.81
N LEU A 164 -1.68 -6.74 -3.55
CA LEU A 164 -1.93 -7.94 -4.37
C LEU A 164 -3.42 -8.32 -4.33
N VAL A 165 -4.03 -8.39 -3.15
CA VAL A 165 -5.46 -8.71 -2.99
C VAL A 165 -6.33 -7.74 -3.80
N ILE A 166 -6.09 -6.43 -3.70
CA ILE A 166 -6.83 -5.42 -4.46
C ILE A 166 -6.60 -5.58 -5.96
N THR A 167 -5.37 -5.83 -6.40
CA THR A 167 -5.05 -6.02 -7.82
C THR A 167 -5.79 -7.23 -8.39
N ILE A 168 -5.79 -8.36 -7.68
CA ILE A 168 -6.51 -9.57 -8.09
C ILE A 168 -8.01 -9.29 -8.20
N ALA A 169 -8.60 -8.63 -7.20
CA ALA A 169 -10.02 -8.27 -7.21
C ALA A 169 -10.37 -7.34 -8.40
N CYS A 170 -9.53 -6.35 -8.70
CA CYS A 170 -9.72 -5.48 -9.86
C CYS A 170 -9.62 -6.25 -11.18
N LEU A 171 -8.60 -7.09 -11.36
CA LEU A 171 -8.42 -7.90 -12.57
C LEU A 171 -9.55 -8.91 -12.75
N TYR A 172 -10.01 -9.53 -11.68
CA TYR A 172 -11.20 -10.39 -11.70
C TYR A 172 -12.43 -9.62 -12.22
N SER A 173 -12.64 -8.39 -11.71
CA SER A 173 -13.75 -7.53 -12.13
C SER A 173 -13.65 -7.05 -13.59
N VAL A 174 -12.45 -7.06 -14.19
CA VAL A 174 -12.27 -6.81 -15.64
C VAL A 174 -12.80 -7.96 -16.47
N VAL A 175 -12.50 -9.19 -16.06
CA VAL A 175 -12.78 -10.40 -16.85
C VAL A 175 -14.23 -10.86 -16.66
N VAL A 176 -14.71 -10.85 -15.42
CA VAL A 176 -15.98 -11.46 -15.04
C VAL A 176 -17.14 -10.50 -15.26
N PRO A 177 -18.29 -10.95 -15.84
CA PRO A 177 -19.48 -10.14 -16.01
C PRO A 177 -20.01 -9.59 -14.67
N ARG A 178 -20.67 -8.44 -14.72
CA ARG A 178 -21.22 -7.75 -13.54
C ARG A 178 -22.13 -8.63 -12.68
N SER A 179 -22.93 -9.49 -13.32
CA SER A 179 -23.82 -10.43 -12.62
C SER A 179 -23.12 -11.45 -11.75
N CYS A 180 -21.88 -11.83 -12.12
CA CYS A 180 -21.10 -12.82 -11.39
C CYS A 180 -20.12 -12.18 -10.38
N GLN A 181 -20.14 -10.86 -10.21
CA GLN A 181 -19.31 -10.16 -9.23
C GLN A 181 -19.97 -10.03 -7.85
N ILE A 182 -21.20 -10.50 -7.71
CA ILE A 182 -21.94 -10.56 -6.46
C ILE A 182 -22.01 -12.01 -6.02
N LEU A 183 -21.46 -12.29 -4.85
CA LEU A 183 -21.54 -13.59 -4.19
C LEU A 183 -22.77 -13.59 -3.30
N HIS A 184 -23.72 -14.45 -3.64
CA HIS A 184 -24.92 -14.70 -2.85
C HIS A 184 -24.59 -15.69 -1.74
N LEU A 185 -24.41 -15.23 -0.52
CA LEU A 185 -24.13 -16.02 0.68
C LEU A 185 -25.39 -16.04 1.55
N ASN A 186 -26.25 -17.04 1.34
CA ASN A 186 -27.51 -17.21 2.07
C ASN A 186 -28.30 -15.90 2.27
N ASP A 187 -28.06 -15.18 3.38
CA ASP A 187 -28.76 -13.94 3.75
C ASP A 187 -28.00 -12.66 3.40
N PHE A 188 -26.79 -12.76 2.82
CA PHE A 188 -25.96 -11.59 2.53
C PHE A 188 -25.38 -11.61 1.11
N ASP A 189 -25.63 -10.55 0.38
CA ASP A 189 -25.01 -10.30 -0.90
C ASP A 189 -23.68 -9.56 -0.70
N MET A 190 -22.57 -10.20 -1.02
CA MET A 190 -21.25 -9.57 -0.96
C MET A 190 -20.63 -9.46 -2.35
N GLY A 191 -20.34 -8.25 -2.76
CA GLY A 191 -19.56 -8.04 -3.98
C GLY A 191 -18.08 -8.37 -3.78
N VAL A 192 -17.39 -8.69 -4.88
CA VAL A 192 -15.96 -9.07 -4.89
C VAL A 192 -15.08 -8.04 -4.17
N MET A 193 -15.37 -6.74 -4.32
CA MET A 193 -14.62 -5.70 -3.62
C MET A 193 -14.83 -5.75 -2.11
N SER A 194 -16.05 -6.04 -1.65
CA SER A 194 -16.34 -6.24 -0.22
C SER A 194 -15.58 -7.44 0.35
N VAL A 195 -15.51 -8.54 -0.40
CA VAL A 195 -14.72 -9.72 -0.01
C VAL A 195 -13.23 -9.36 0.10
N ALA A 196 -12.68 -8.67 -0.88
CA ALA A 196 -11.28 -8.23 -0.86
C ALA A 196 -10.97 -7.34 0.35
N LEU A 197 -11.87 -6.39 0.68
CA LEU A 197 -11.73 -5.53 1.86
C LEU A 197 -11.82 -6.33 3.16
N THR A 198 -12.74 -7.29 3.26
CA THR A 198 -12.86 -8.17 4.42
C THR A 198 -11.60 -9.00 4.63
N VAL A 199 -11.03 -9.57 3.57
CA VAL A 199 -9.74 -10.30 3.63
C VAL A 199 -8.63 -9.39 4.16
N ILE A 200 -8.58 -8.14 3.72
CA ILE A 200 -7.60 -7.16 4.20
C ILE A 200 -7.81 -6.85 5.68
N ILE A 201 -9.05 -6.62 6.11
CA ILE A 201 -9.38 -6.30 7.51
C ILE A 201 -8.98 -7.48 8.41
N VAL A 202 -9.44 -8.69 8.09
CA VAL A 202 -9.15 -9.89 8.88
C VAL A 202 -7.65 -10.17 8.93
N GLY A 203 -6.98 -10.11 7.78
CA GLY A 203 -5.54 -10.32 7.71
C GLY A 203 -4.72 -9.26 8.47
N CYS A 204 -5.21 -8.02 8.55
CA CYS A 204 -4.57 -6.98 9.37
C CYS A 204 -4.87 -7.18 10.87
N ALA A 205 -6.07 -7.60 11.22
CA ALA A 205 -6.44 -7.87 12.61
C ALA A 205 -5.62 -9.03 13.20
N SER A 206 -5.38 -10.08 12.42
CA SER A 206 -4.54 -11.21 12.85
C SER A 206 -3.08 -10.83 13.14
N GLN A 207 -2.59 -9.69 12.63
CA GLN A 207 -1.26 -9.18 12.97
C GLN A 207 -1.20 -8.47 14.34
N SER A 208 -2.34 -7.99 14.82
CA SER A 208 -2.41 -7.23 16.09
C SER A 208 -2.40 -8.14 17.32
N PHE A 209 -2.57 -9.45 17.11
CA PHE A 209 -2.45 -10.46 18.16
C PHE A 209 -1.17 -11.26 17.91
N PRO A 210 -0.04 -10.93 18.57
CA PRO A 210 1.11 -11.83 18.60
C PRO A 210 0.71 -13.05 19.43
N GLY A 211 0.11 -14.05 18.74
CA GLY A 211 -0.26 -15.31 19.33
C GLY A 211 0.97 -16.17 19.52
N SER A 212 1.38 -16.38 20.79
CA SER A 212 1.86 -17.65 21.38
C SER A 212 2.73 -18.60 20.52
N ASN A 213 3.68 -18.12 19.73
CA ASN A 213 4.70 -18.99 19.13
C ASN A 213 6.12 -18.74 19.68
N GLU A 214 6.24 -18.19 20.88
CA GLU A 214 7.49 -18.24 21.66
C GLU A 214 7.37 -19.26 22.81
N SER A 215 7.18 -20.52 22.46
CA SER A 215 7.46 -21.63 23.35
C SER A 215 8.21 -22.67 22.55
N HIS A 216 9.54 -22.53 22.43
CA HIS A 216 10.49 -23.64 22.37
C HIS A 216 11.90 -23.05 22.18
N GLY A 217 12.58 -22.93 23.30
CA GLY A 217 13.99 -22.55 23.34
C GLY A 217 14.47 -22.33 24.78
N LEU A 218 14.35 -23.36 25.64
CA LEU A 218 15.23 -23.58 26.79
C LEU A 218 16.28 -24.59 26.37
#